data_e6955c3e46dc57464d49a4fd02e0845f
#
_entry.id   e6955c3e46dc57464d49a4fd02e0845f
#
_cell.length_a   1.000
_cell.length_b   1.000
_cell.length_c   1.000
_cell.angle_alpha   90.00
_cell.angle_beta   90.00
_cell.angle_gamma   90.00
#
_symmetry.space_group_name_H-M   'P 1'
#
loop_
_entity.id
_entity.type
_entity.pdbx_description
1 polymer ?
#
loop_
_entity_poly.entity_id
_entity_poly.type
_entity_poly.pdbx_seq_one_letter_code
_entity_poly.pdbx_strand_id
1 'polypeptide(L)'
;MPRPQRCRRICGLPEHTKFIPEEADCRDAIALSLDEYESIRLMDREGLTHEQCAEVMQVSRTTVTEIYAGARRKLAEAIVDGRMLVIGGGQVRLCQRLPEDRCGLCKN
;
A
#
# COMPACT_ATOMS: atom_id res chain seq x y z
N MET A 1 9.20 8.87 25.76
CA MET A 1 9.08 7.63 25.01
C MET A 1 8.41 7.88 23.68
N PRO A 2 9.04 7.44 22.59
CA PRO A 2 8.36 7.58 21.31
C PRO A 2 7.09 6.71 21.30
N ARG A 3 6.05 7.24 20.72
CA ARG A 3 4.85 6.45 20.53
C ARG A 3 5.11 5.37 19.50
N PRO A 4 4.63 4.14 19.73
CA PRO A 4 4.67 3.16 18.67
C PRO A 4 3.84 3.67 17.49
N GLN A 5 4.28 3.37 16.29
CA GLN A 5 3.52 3.74 15.11
C GLN A 5 2.19 3.01 15.13
N ARG A 6 1.13 3.74 14.79
CA ARG A 6 -0.15 3.12 14.63
C ARG A 6 -0.14 2.20 13.42
N CYS A 7 -0.75 1.05 13.57
CA CYS A 7 -0.97 0.19 12.42
C CYS A 7 -1.92 0.88 11.45
N ARG A 8 -1.56 0.90 10.19
CA ARG A 8 -2.41 1.44 9.13
C ARG A 8 -3.46 0.41 8.79
N ARG A 9 -4.68 0.85 8.62
CA ARG A 9 -5.75 -0.06 8.23
C ARG A 9 -5.73 -0.27 6.74
N ILE A 10 -5.80 -1.54 6.33
CA ILE A 10 -5.95 -1.89 4.93
C ILE A 10 -7.22 -2.71 4.74
N CYS A 11 -7.83 -2.59 3.56
CA CYS A 11 -9.11 -3.25 3.29
C CYS A 11 -8.97 -4.75 3.09
N GLY A 12 -7.85 -5.19 2.58
CA GLY A 12 -7.59 -6.61 2.37
C GLY A 12 -6.18 -6.84 1.91
N LEU A 13 -5.77 -8.09 1.91
CA LEU A 13 -4.44 -8.44 1.41
C LEU A 13 -4.45 -8.48 -0.11
N PRO A 14 -3.32 -8.13 -0.75
CA PRO A 14 -3.25 -8.22 -2.20
C PRO A 14 -3.29 -9.67 -2.68
N GLU A 15 -3.95 -9.89 -3.79
CA GLU A 15 -3.97 -11.20 -4.43
C GLU A 15 -2.67 -11.48 -5.17
N HIS A 16 -2.03 -10.44 -5.66
CA HIS A 16 -0.80 -10.55 -6.43
C HIS A 16 0.31 -9.86 -5.65
N THR A 17 1.31 -10.63 -5.26
CA THR A 17 2.36 -10.14 -4.39
C THR A 17 3.73 -10.06 -5.05
N LYS A 18 3.84 -10.54 -6.27
CA LYS A 18 5.11 -10.48 -6.99
C LYS A 18 4.87 -10.06 -8.43
N PHE A 19 5.68 -9.11 -8.87
CA PHE A 19 5.70 -8.67 -10.27
C PHE A 19 7.12 -8.83 -10.75
N ILE A 20 7.31 -9.71 -11.72
CA ILE A 20 8.63 -10.09 -12.17
C ILE A 20 8.78 -9.68 -13.64
N PRO A 21 9.78 -8.85 -13.97
CA PRO A 21 10.04 -8.54 -15.37
C PRO A 21 10.39 -9.81 -16.15
N GLU A 22 10.02 -9.85 -17.40
CA GLU A 22 10.27 -11.02 -18.23
C GLU A 22 11.76 -11.36 -18.28
N GLU A 23 12.60 -10.35 -18.34
CA GLU A 23 14.04 -10.52 -18.33
C GLU A 23 14.61 -10.07 -16.99
N ALA A 24 14.09 -10.66 -15.91
CA ALA A 24 14.55 -10.30 -14.59
C ALA A 24 15.96 -10.84 -14.39
N ASP A 25 16.89 -9.93 -14.07
CA ASP A 25 18.14 -10.37 -13.55
C ASP A 25 17.98 -10.52 -12.03
N CYS A 26 18.79 -11.35 -11.43
CA CYS A 26 18.63 -11.74 -10.02
C CYS A 26 19.08 -10.66 -9.05
N ARG A 27 18.87 -9.41 -9.37
CA ARG A 27 19.15 -8.32 -8.46
C ARG A 27 18.13 -8.24 -7.35
N ASP A 28 18.45 -7.46 -6.35
CA ASP A 28 17.58 -7.26 -5.21
C ASP A 28 16.18 -6.82 -5.65
N ALA A 29 15.18 -7.52 -5.17
CA ALA A 29 13.80 -7.14 -5.39
C ALA A 29 13.50 -5.84 -4.64
N ILE A 30 12.58 -5.06 -5.18
CA ILE A 30 12.06 -3.90 -4.48
C ILE A 30 10.91 -4.36 -3.61
N ALA A 31 10.99 -4.06 -2.31
CA ALA A 31 9.94 -4.44 -1.37
C ALA A 31 8.94 -3.29 -1.23
N LEU A 32 7.69 -3.56 -1.58
CA LEU A 32 6.59 -2.62 -1.39
C LEU A 32 5.80 -3.10 -0.19
N SER A 33 5.71 -2.28 0.86
CA SER A 33 4.97 -2.68 2.04
C SER A 33 3.47 -2.65 1.78
N LEU A 34 2.70 -3.32 2.66
CA LEU A 34 1.25 -3.41 2.47
C LEU A 34 0.57 -2.05 2.58
N ASP A 35 1.07 -1.16 3.42
CA ASP A 35 0.52 0.20 3.51
C ASP A 35 0.85 1.00 2.25
N GLU A 36 2.02 0.81 1.68
CA GLU A 36 2.37 1.42 0.41
C GLU A 36 1.48 0.90 -0.73
N TYR A 37 1.27 -0.41 -0.76
CA TYR A 37 0.34 -1.01 -1.71
C TYR A 37 -1.06 -0.40 -1.58
N GLU A 38 -1.55 -0.30 -0.35
CA GLU A 38 -2.90 0.23 -0.12
C GLU A 38 -3.03 1.68 -0.57
N SER A 39 -1.99 2.50 -0.34
CA SER A 39 -2.03 3.88 -0.79
C SER A 39 -2.15 3.98 -2.32
N ILE A 40 -1.45 3.12 -3.05
CA ILE A 40 -1.54 3.09 -4.50
C ILE A 40 -2.94 2.63 -4.93
N ARG A 41 -3.46 1.59 -4.29
CA ARG A 41 -4.78 1.09 -4.62
C ARG A 41 -5.85 2.16 -4.42
N LEU A 42 -5.81 2.83 -3.26
CA LEU A 42 -6.84 3.81 -2.93
C LEU A 42 -6.72 5.08 -3.77
N MET A 43 -5.52 5.57 -3.97
CA MET A 43 -5.34 6.85 -4.63
C MET A 43 -5.22 6.74 -6.14
N ASP A 44 -4.43 5.81 -6.64
CA ASP A 44 -4.18 5.72 -8.08
C ASP A 44 -5.20 4.85 -8.80
N ARG A 45 -5.73 3.84 -8.16
CA ARG A 45 -6.74 2.98 -8.77
C ARG A 45 -8.16 3.45 -8.49
N GLU A 46 -8.48 3.75 -7.23
CA GLU A 46 -9.83 4.15 -6.84
C GLU A 46 -10.06 5.66 -6.95
N GLY A 47 -9.00 6.44 -7.05
CA GLY A 47 -9.13 7.88 -7.26
C GLY A 47 -9.40 8.69 -6.00
N LEU A 48 -9.07 8.16 -4.84
CA LEU A 48 -9.28 8.90 -3.60
C LEU A 48 -8.30 10.04 -3.45
N THR A 49 -8.73 11.08 -2.75
CA THR A 49 -7.83 12.16 -2.34
C THR A 49 -6.97 11.71 -1.17
N HIS A 50 -5.94 12.50 -0.85
CA HIS A 50 -5.11 12.23 0.32
C HIS A 50 -5.94 12.15 1.59
N GLU A 51 -6.89 13.06 1.73
CA GLU A 51 -7.75 13.09 2.92
C GLU A 51 -8.64 11.87 3.02
N GLN A 52 -9.23 11.47 1.91
CA GLN A 52 -10.07 10.27 1.87
C GLN A 52 -9.27 9.01 2.16
N CYS A 53 -8.08 8.93 1.58
CA CYS A 53 -7.17 7.81 1.82
C CYS A 53 -6.78 7.73 3.30
N ALA A 54 -6.49 8.89 3.91
CA ALA A 54 -6.15 8.96 5.32
C ALA A 54 -7.27 8.43 6.20
N GLU A 55 -8.52 8.76 5.87
CA GLU A 55 -9.66 8.24 6.61
C GLU A 55 -9.76 6.72 6.49
N VAL A 56 -9.62 6.19 5.28
CA VAL A 56 -9.73 4.75 5.06
C VAL A 56 -8.62 4.01 5.80
N MET A 57 -7.41 4.52 5.74
CA MET A 57 -6.25 3.87 6.39
C MET A 57 -6.12 4.23 7.87
N GLN A 58 -6.92 5.14 8.35
CA GLN A 58 -6.93 5.60 9.75
C GLN A 58 -5.57 6.13 10.19
N VAL A 59 -5.02 6.99 9.38
CA VAL A 59 -3.76 7.70 9.67
C VAL A 59 -3.93 9.16 9.29
N SER A 60 -2.93 9.97 9.62
CA SER A 60 -2.96 11.38 9.27
C SER A 60 -2.71 11.57 7.77
N ARG A 61 -3.16 12.71 7.25
CA ARG A 61 -2.91 13.05 5.86
C ARG A 61 -1.41 13.13 5.56
N THR A 62 -0.64 13.66 6.49
CA THR A 62 0.82 13.73 6.33
C THR A 62 1.42 12.33 6.18
N THR A 63 0.96 11.38 6.99
CA THR A 63 1.42 10.01 6.90
C THR A 63 1.08 9.41 5.53
N VAL A 64 -0.14 9.63 5.03
CA VAL A 64 -0.53 9.15 3.71
C VAL A 64 0.39 9.75 2.64
N THR A 65 0.66 11.03 2.72
CA THR A 65 1.51 11.70 1.75
C THR A 65 2.90 11.05 1.68
N GLU A 66 3.46 10.74 2.84
CA GLU A 66 4.78 10.08 2.90
C GLU A 66 4.73 8.65 2.38
N ILE A 67 3.72 7.88 2.80
CA ILE A 67 3.55 6.50 2.34
C ILE A 67 3.40 6.46 0.83
N TYR A 68 2.55 7.30 0.31
CA TYR A 68 2.24 7.35 -1.11
C TYR A 68 3.46 7.77 -1.94
N ALA A 69 4.20 8.79 -1.50
CA ALA A 69 5.39 9.23 -2.20
C ALA A 69 6.43 8.11 -2.27
N GLY A 70 6.63 7.40 -1.16
CA GLY A 70 7.55 6.26 -1.12
C GLY A 70 7.10 5.14 -2.04
N ALA A 71 5.79 4.85 -2.03
CA ALA A 71 5.22 3.81 -2.87
C ALA A 71 5.44 4.11 -4.35
N ARG A 72 5.17 5.33 -4.77
CA ARG A 72 5.31 5.71 -6.17
C ARG A 72 6.77 5.67 -6.62
N ARG A 73 7.68 6.07 -5.75
CA ARG A 73 9.12 5.98 -6.06
C ARG A 73 9.53 4.53 -6.30
N LYS A 74 9.09 3.63 -5.43
CA LYS A 74 9.42 2.21 -5.56
C LYS A 74 8.86 1.61 -6.84
N LEU A 75 7.63 1.97 -7.18
CA LEU A 75 7.04 1.51 -8.44
C LEU A 75 7.82 2.03 -9.64
N ALA A 76 8.22 3.29 -9.60
CA ALA A 76 9.02 3.87 -10.67
C ALA A 76 10.35 3.15 -10.83
N GLU A 77 11.02 2.86 -9.72
CA GLU A 77 12.29 2.12 -9.77
C GLU A 77 12.10 0.73 -10.35
N ALA A 78 11.04 0.04 -9.93
CA ALA A 78 10.77 -1.30 -10.45
C ALA A 78 10.55 -1.27 -11.96
N ILE A 79 9.77 -0.31 -12.43
CA ILE A 79 9.43 -0.21 -13.86
C ILE A 79 10.63 0.23 -14.68
N VAL A 80 11.31 1.28 -14.24
CA VAL A 80 12.39 1.88 -15.03
C VAL A 80 13.63 0.98 -15.05
N ASP A 81 13.96 0.40 -13.89
CA ASP A 81 15.16 -0.42 -13.75
C ASP A 81 14.92 -1.90 -14.04
N GLY A 82 13.67 -2.28 -14.33
CA GLY A 82 13.34 -3.67 -14.62
C GLY A 82 13.56 -4.59 -13.43
N ARG A 83 13.22 -4.15 -12.22
CA ARG A 83 13.44 -4.92 -11.00
C ARG A 83 12.16 -5.61 -10.56
N MET A 84 12.33 -6.77 -9.94
CA MET A 84 11.20 -7.48 -9.36
C MET A 84 10.59 -6.68 -8.22
N LEU A 85 9.26 -6.69 -8.15
CA LEU A 85 8.53 -6.03 -7.06
C LEU A 85 7.90 -7.09 -6.19
N VAL A 86 8.14 -7.03 -4.88
CA VAL A 86 7.55 -7.95 -3.92
C VAL A 86 6.73 -7.14 -2.93
N ILE A 87 5.46 -7.49 -2.78
CA ILE A 87 4.52 -6.77 -1.93
C ILE A 87 4.28 -7.57 -0.66
N GLY A 88 4.53 -6.97 0.49
CA GLY A 88 4.31 -7.60 1.77
C GLY A 88 4.96 -6.84 2.88
N GLY A 89 4.63 -7.21 4.12
CA GLY A 89 5.22 -6.58 5.30
C GLY A 89 4.63 -5.23 5.62
N GLY A 90 5.22 -4.55 6.59
CA GLY A 90 4.76 -3.27 7.07
C GLY A 90 3.85 -3.39 8.27
N GLN A 91 3.55 -2.25 8.90
CA GLN A 91 2.70 -2.21 10.08
C GLN A 91 1.27 -1.92 9.67
N VAL A 92 0.52 -2.98 9.39
CA VAL A 92 -0.86 -2.87 8.92
C VAL A 92 -1.76 -3.77 9.73
N ARG A 93 -3.06 -3.43 9.72
CA ARG A 93 -4.10 -4.30 10.24
C ARG A 93 -5.22 -4.38 9.22
N LEU A 94 -5.84 -5.53 9.15
CA LEU A 94 -6.95 -5.70 8.22
C LEU A 94 -8.19 -5.01 8.76
N CYS A 95 -8.97 -4.47 7.85
CA CYS A 95 -10.28 -3.92 8.18
C CYS A 95 -11.15 -5.05 8.72
N GLN A 96 -11.65 -4.89 9.94
CA GLN A 96 -12.58 -5.86 10.52
C GLN A 96 -13.97 -5.49 10.03
N ARG A 97 -14.38 -6.14 8.96
CA ARG A 97 -15.66 -5.84 8.37
C ARG A 97 -16.78 -6.61 9.02
N LEU A 98 -17.71 -5.86 9.56
CA LEU A 98 -19.06 -6.35 9.72
C LEU A 98 -19.86 -5.77 8.55
N PRO A 99 -20.96 -6.41 8.15
CA PRO A 99 -21.73 -5.92 7.00
C PRO A 99 -22.11 -4.45 7.09
N GLU A 100 -22.38 -3.98 8.29
CA GLU A 100 -22.76 -2.59 8.54
C GLU A 100 -21.58 -1.63 8.56
N ASP A 101 -20.36 -2.14 8.64
CA ASP A 101 -19.16 -1.32 8.78
C ASP A 101 -18.36 -1.23 7.49
N ARG A 102 -18.97 -1.53 6.39
CA ARG A 102 -18.27 -1.49 5.12
C ARG A 102 -17.81 -0.09 4.77
N CYS A 103 -16.56 0.03 4.44
CA CYS A 103 -16.03 1.29 3.97
C CYS A 103 -16.32 1.55 2.49
N GLY A 104 -17.05 0.69 1.82
CA GLY A 104 -17.38 0.84 0.42
C GLY A 104 -16.25 0.51 -0.54
N LEU A 105 -15.03 0.47 -0.04
CA LEU A 105 -13.84 0.18 -0.86
C LEU A 105 -13.25 -1.18 -0.57
N CYS A 106 -13.76 -1.86 0.45
CA CYS A 106 -13.33 -3.20 0.76
C CYS A 106 -13.94 -4.18 -0.24
N LYS A 107 -13.09 -5.00 -0.83
CA LYS A 107 -13.53 -6.11 -1.64
C LYS A 107 -13.84 -7.29 -0.73
N ASN A 108 -14.81 -8.06 -1.08
CA ASN A 108 -15.20 -9.24 -0.33
C ASN A 108 -14.09 -10.27 -0.22
#